data_c05a9c44d7a13f32cb2a7eca1806584c
#
_entry.id   c05a9c44d7a13f32cb2a7eca1806584c
#
_cell.length_a   1.000
_cell.length_b   1.000
_cell.length_c   1.000
_cell.angle_alpha   90.00
_cell.angle_beta   90.00
_cell.angle_gamma   90.00
#
_symmetry.space_group_name_H-M   'P 1'
#
loop_
_entity.id
_entity.type
_entity.pdbx_description
1 polymer ?
#
loop_
_entity_poly.entity_id
_entity_poly.type
_entity_poly.pdbx_seq_one_letter_code
_entity_poly.pdbx_strand_id
1 'polypeptide(L)'
;TIVLDVKVGSGAFMKTTEDAITLAEEMVEIAKLSGRRAAALITDMDRPLGHAVGNTLEVLEVLETLHGRGPEDLTEECLELAANMIWLGEQAESLEHARKKAKTALETGKAFEKFCEMAEAQGADVRYLREPERFALSPVKKDVCAPRSGYVVHINAEQVGLSLIHI
;
A
#
# COMPACT_ATOMS: atom_id res chain seq x y z
N THR A 1 10.95 13.62 8.92
CA THR A 1 11.19 12.66 7.84
C THR A 1 9.89 12.45 7.09
N ILE A 2 9.97 12.45 5.76
CA ILE A 2 8.83 12.24 4.85
C ILE A 2 9.24 11.20 3.82
N VAL A 3 8.42 10.19 3.60
CA VAL A 3 8.53 9.27 2.46
C VAL A 3 7.25 9.43 1.64
N LEU A 4 7.43 9.69 0.37
CA LEU A 4 6.36 9.90 -0.60
C LEU A 4 6.25 8.68 -1.50
N ASP A 5 5.04 8.22 -1.69
CA ASP A 5 4.70 7.26 -2.72
C ASP A 5 4.01 8.02 -3.86
N VAL A 6 4.71 8.13 -4.99
CA VAL A 6 4.25 8.88 -6.18
C VAL A 6 3.79 7.87 -7.21
N LYS A 7 2.49 7.71 -7.33
CA LYS A 7 1.87 6.78 -8.25
C LYS A 7 1.92 7.28 -9.70
N VAL A 8 2.23 6.37 -10.63
CA VAL A 8 2.21 6.62 -12.08
C VAL A 8 1.39 5.56 -12.80
N GLY A 9 0.59 5.95 -13.77
CA GLY A 9 -0.20 5.04 -14.59
C GLY A 9 -1.66 5.44 -14.76
N SER A 10 -2.47 4.55 -15.29
CA SER A 10 -3.87 4.80 -15.65
C SER A 10 -4.75 5.17 -14.44
N GLY A 11 -4.45 4.62 -13.25
CA GLY A 11 -5.15 4.92 -12.01
C GLY A 11 -4.61 6.14 -11.25
N ALA A 12 -3.49 6.73 -11.67
CA ALA A 12 -2.82 7.82 -10.99
C ALA A 12 -3.11 9.18 -11.63
N PHE A 13 -2.76 10.28 -10.92
CA PHE A 13 -2.74 11.61 -11.52
C PHE A 13 -1.63 11.75 -12.56
N MET A 14 -0.43 11.25 -12.25
CA MET A 14 0.70 11.24 -13.18
C MET A 14 0.53 10.08 -14.16
N LYS A 15 0.46 10.42 -15.47
CA LYS A 15 0.24 9.43 -16.52
C LYS A 15 1.54 8.94 -17.15
N THR A 16 2.63 9.69 -16.99
CA THR A 16 3.96 9.34 -17.48
C THR A 16 4.96 9.27 -16.34
N THR A 17 6.00 8.47 -16.52
CA THR A 17 7.09 8.36 -15.53
C THR A 17 7.85 9.68 -15.41
N GLU A 18 8.01 10.42 -16.48
CA GLU A 18 8.68 11.71 -16.52
C GLU A 18 7.96 12.75 -15.67
N ASP A 19 6.63 12.83 -15.77
CA ASP A 19 5.82 13.72 -14.93
C ASP A 19 5.89 13.32 -13.45
N ALA A 20 5.88 12.03 -13.17
CA ALA A 20 5.99 11.52 -11.81
C ALA A 20 7.36 11.83 -11.18
N ILE A 21 8.46 11.71 -11.96
CA ILE A 21 9.80 12.10 -11.54
C ILE A 21 9.84 13.59 -11.22
N THR A 22 9.35 14.43 -12.12
CA THR A 22 9.32 15.88 -11.93
C THR A 22 8.58 16.27 -10.66
N LEU A 23 7.39 15.70 -10.44
CA LEU A 23 6.62 15.92 -9.21
C LEU A 23 7.37 15.45 -7.97
N ALA A 24 7.98 14.27 -8.01
CA ALA A 24 8.73 13.69 -6.90
C ALA A 24 9.92 14.58 -6.51
N GLU A 25 10.68 15.07 -7.50
CA GLU A 25 11.82 15.97 -7.28
C GLU A 25 11.39 17.30 -6.66
N GLU A 26 10.32 17.91 -7.17
CA GLU A 26 9.75 19.15 -6.61
C GLU A 26 9.30 18.96 -5.15
N MET A 27 8.59 17.88 -4.85
CA MET A 27 8.13 17.59 -3.48
C MET A 27 9.28 17.33 -2.51
N VAL A 28 10.32 16.61 -2.95
CA VAL A 28 11.53 16.36 -2.14
C VAL A 28 12.28 17.67 -1.91
N GLU A 29 12.37 18.55 -2.90
CA GLU A 29 13.04 19.86 -2.75
C GLU A 29 12.27 20.77 -1.77
N ILE A 30 10.95 20.84 -1.87
CA ILE A 30 10.12 21.58 -0.90
C ILE A 30 10.33 21.06 0.52
N ALA A 31 10.40 19.73 0.69
CA ALA A 31 10.67 19.15 2.00
C ALA A 31 12.05 19.56 2.54
N LYS A 32 13.09 19.53 1.69
CA LYS A 32 14.45 19.99 2.05
C LYS A 32 14.48 21.46 2.45
N LEU A 33 13.84 22.33 1.67
CA LEU A 33 13.74 23.77 1.97
C LEU A 33 13.00 24.01 3.30
N SER A 34 12.12 23.11 3.69
CA SER A 34 11.43 23.13 4.99
C SER A 34 12.23 22.46 6.12
N GLY A 35 13.50 22.14 5.91
CA GLY A 35 14.36 21.48 6.89
C GLY A 35 13.98 20.03 7.19
N ARG A 36 13.29 19.36 6.26
CA ARG A 36 12.88 17.96 6.39
C ARG A 36 13.73 17.06 5.51
N ARG A 37 13.99 15.86 5.99
CA ARG A 37 14.54 14.79 5.15
C ARG A 37 13.38 14.10 4.43
N ALA A 38 13.52 13.93 3.14
CA ALA A 38 12.50 13.29 2.31
C ALA A 38 13.11 12.36 1.27
N ALA A 39 12.35 11.36 0.91
CA ALA A 39 12.57 10.51 -0.26
C ALA A 39 11.22 10.29 -0.96
N ALA A 40 11.26 10.01 -2.25
CA ALA A 40 10.09 9.64 -3.02
C ALA A 40 10.36 8.30 -3.72
N LEU A 41 9.36 7.44 -3.72
CA LEU A 41 9.30 6.21 -4.52
C LEU A 41 8.28 6.45 -5.62
N ILE A 42 8.61 6.02 -6.84
CA ILE A 42 7.69 6.05 -7.97
C ILE A 42 7.19 4.63 -8.16
N THR A 43 5.88 4.45 -8.06
CA THR A 43 5.24 3.14 -8.07
C THR A 43 4.16 3.03 -9.14
N ASP A 44 3.95 1.82 -9.66
CA ASP A 44 3.01 1.54 -10.74
C ASP A 44 1.56 1.57 -10.25
N MET A 45 0.70 2.26 -11.00
CA MET A 45 -0.75 2.27 -10.81
C MET A 45 -1.50 2.04 -12.14
N ASP A 46 -0.91 1.28 -13.06
CA ASP A 46 -1.61 0.77 -14.25
C ASP A 46 -2.53 -0.42 -13.93
N ARG A 47 -2.36 -0.98 -12.74
CA ARG A 47 -3.19 -2.05 -12.17
C ARG A 47 -3.41 -1.78 -10.68
N PRO A 48 -4.47 -2.32 -10.08
CA PRO A 48 -4.62 -2.31 -8.62
C PRO A 48 -3.42 -2.98 -7.95
N LEU A 49 -2.94 -2.38 -6.85
CA LEU A 49 -1.93 -2.99 -5.99
C LEU A 49 -2.60 -4.05 -5.13
N GLY A 50 -2.00 -5.23 -5.05
CA GLY A 50 -2.64 -6.38 -4.40
C GLY A 50 -3.80 -6.95 -5.21
N HIS A 51 -4.70 -7.66 -4.55
CA HIS A 51 -5.82 -8.37 -5.17
C HIS A 51 -7.18 -7.79 -4.81
N ALA A 52 -7.28 -7.12 -3.67
CA ALA A 52 -8.52 -6.57 -3.15
C ALA A 52 -8.76 -5.15 -3.67
N VAL A 53 -10.01 -4.86 -4.02
CA VAL A 53 -10.47 -3.50 -4.34
C VAL A 53 -11.78 -3.25 -3.61
N GLY A 54 -11.82 -2.21 -2.78
CA GLY A 54 -12.98 -1.83 -1.95
C GLY A 54 -12.68 -1.88 -0.46
N ASN A 55 -13.23 -0.91 0.28
CA ASN A 55 -12.81 -0.57 1.66
C ASN A 55 -12.61 -1.77 2.59
N THR A 56 -13.64 -2.58 2.81
CA THR A 56 -13.56 -3.74 3.71
C THR A 56 -12.63 -4.82 3.19
N LEU A 57 -12.65 -5.06 1.88
CA LEU A 57 -11.81 -6.08 1.26
C LEU A 57 -10.33 -5.71 1.34
N GLU A 58 -10.00 -4.44 1.12
CA GLU A 58 -8.63 -3.93 1.26
C GLU A 58 -8.14 -3.99 2.70
N VAL A 59 -8.99 -3.66 3.69
CA VAL A 59 -8.63 -3.83 5.12
C VAL A 59 -8.35 -5.30 5.43
N LEU A 60 -9.16 -6.24 4.93
CA LEU A 60 -8.91 -7.66 5.11
C LEU A 60 -7.58 -8.10 4.47
N GLU A 61 -7.26 -7.60 3.29
CA GLU A 61 -5.98 -7.86 2.63
C GLU A 61 -4.79 -7.26 3.39
N VAL A 62 -4.95 -6.07 3.98
CA VAL A 62 -3.95 -5.48 4.89
C VAL A 62 -3.72 -6.38 6.10
N LEU A 63 -4.78 -6.94 6.70
CA LEU A 63 -4.64 -7.88 7.82
C LEU A 63 -3.88 -9.14 7.41
N GLU A 64 -4.18 -9.72 6.24
CA GLU A 64 -3.42 -10.86 5.71
C GLU A 64 -1.96 -10.49 5.45
N THR A 65 -1.70 -9.31 4.90
CA THR A 65 -0.33 -8.80 4.66
C THR A 65 0.44 -8.65 5.97
N LEU A 66 -0.19 -8.08 6.99
CA LEU A 66 0.42 -7.91 8.33
C LEU A 66 0.67 -9.25 9.05
N HIS A 67 -0.01 -10.32 8.63
CA HIS A 67 0.25 -11.69 9.09
C HIS A 67 1.19 -12.48 8.15
N GLY A 68 1.79 -11.84 7.15
CA GLY A 68 2.72 -12.46 6.21
C GLY A 68 2.07 -13.36 5.16
N ARG A 69 0.79 -13.19 4.88
CA ARG A 69 0.00 -13.96 3.90
C ARG A 69 -0.58 -13.10 2.77
N GLY A 70 -0.20 -11.83 2.71
CA GLY A 70 -0.67 -10.89 1.70
C GLY A 70 -0.05 -11.12 0.31
N PRO A 71 -0.56 -10.41 -0.70
CA PRO A 71 0.02 -10.39 -2.03
C PRO A 71 1.48 -9.95 -2.00
N GLU A 72 2.29 -10.55 -2.89
CA GLU A 72 3.73 -10.28 -2.94
C GLU A 72 4.03 -8.81 -3.31
N ASP A 73 3.35 -8.29 -4.32
CA ASP A 73 3.52 -6.91 -4.79
C ASP A 73 3.19 -5.88 -3.70
N LEU A 74 2.07 -6.03 -3.01
CA LEU A 74 1.68 -5.19 -1.88
C LEU A 74 2.68 -5.28 -0.73
N THR A 75 3.11 -6.50 -0.40
CA THR A 75 4.07 -6.74 0.69
C THR A 75 5.42 -6.09 0.38
N GLU A 76 5.93 -6.26 -0.84
CA GLU A 76 7.20 -5.69 -1.27
C GLU A 76 7.18 -4.15 -1.28
N GLU A 77 6.11 -3.54 -1.81
CA GLU A 77 5.97 -2.08 -1.79
C GLU A 77 5.91 -1.53 -0.37
N CYS A 78 5.15 -2.16 0.52
CA CYS A 78 5.08 -1.78 1.93
C CYS A 78 6.43 -1.91 2.64
N LEU A 79 7.19 -2.97 2.38
CA LEU A 79 8.53 -3.17 2.96
C LEU A 79 9.53 -2.12 2.45
N GLU A 80 9.45 -1.74 1.18
CA GLU A 80 10.32 -0.72 0.61
C GLU A 80 10.03 0.67 1.20
N LEU A 81 8.76 1.05 1.29
CA LEU A 81 8.34 2.29 1.95
C LEU A 81 8.77 2.31 3.42
N ALA A 82 8.53 1.24 4.16
CA ALA A 82 8.91 1.13 5.57
C ALA A 82 10.43 1.18 5.77
N ALA A 83 11.21 0.54 4.89
CA ALA A 83 12.67 0.58 4.93
C ALA A 83 13.18 2.02 4.75
N ASN A 84 12.64 2.76 3.79
CA ASN A 84 12.99 4.17 3.58
C ASN A 84 12.62 5.03 4.80
N MET A 85 11.45 4.81 5.41
CA MET A 85 11.05 5.51 6.65
C MET A 85 12.03 5.25 7.79
N ILE A 86 12.43 3.99 8.01
CA ILE A 86 13.35 3.58 9.07
C ILE A 86 14.74 4.18 8.83
N TRP A 87 15.24 4.11 7.59
CA TRP A 87 16.55 4.63 7.22
C TRP A 87 16.62 6.16 7.33
N LEU A 88 15.69 6.87 6.73
CA LEU A 88 15.59 8.33 6.84
C LEU A 88 15.34 8.78 8.29
N GLY A 89 14.67 7.94 9.08
CA GLY A 89 14.47 8.15 10.53
C GLY A 89 15.72 7.89 11.38
N GLU A 90 16.89 7.59 10.76
CA GLU A 90 18.17 7.27 11.45
C GLU A 90 18.06 6.08 12.41
N GLN A 91 17.12 5.19 12.14
CA GLN A 91 16.93 3.98 12.95
C GLN A 91 17.68 2.76 12.39
N ALA A 92 18.43 2.93 11.30
CA ALA A 92 19.27 1.91 10.69
C ALA A 92 20.48 2.52 10.00
N GLU A 93 21.59 1.79 9.98
CA GLU A 93 22.86 2.20 9.39
C GLU A 93 22.83 2.21 7.85
N SER A 94 21.96 1.43 7.25
CA SER A 94 21.78 1.32 5.81
C SER A 94 20.34 0.98 5.45
N LEU A 95 19.98 1.21 4.19
CA LEU A 95 18.65 0.83 3.67
C LEU A 95 18.42 -0.69 3.75
N GLU A 96 19.45 -1.50 3.49
CA GLU A 96 19.38 -2.96 3.64
C GLU A 96 19.08 -3.37 5.09
N HIS A 97 19.76 -2.74 6.06
CA HIS A 97 19.49 -2.98 7.48
C HIS A 97 18.08 -2.51 7.88
N ALA A 98 17.63 -1.38 7.35
CA ALA A 98 16.28 -0.88 7.54
C ALA A 98 15.22 -1.87 7.01
N ARG A 99 15.43 -2.42 5.80
CA ARG A 99 14.56 -3.43 5.21
C ARG A 99 14.48 -4.70 6.06
N LYS A 100 15.61 -5.17 6.60
CA LYS A 100 15.62 -6.31 7.53
C LYS A 100 14.81 -6.01 8.80
N LYS A 101 14.89 -4.79 9.33
CA LYS A 101 14.08 -4.36 10.48
C LYS A 101 12.59 -4.34 10.15
N ALA A 102 12.20 -3.78 9.01
CA ALA A 102 10.80 -3.78 8.56
C ALA A 102 10.27 -5.20 8.41
N LYS A 103 11.02 -6.08 7.75
CA LYS A 103 10.67 -7.49 7.59
C LYS A 103 10.53 -8.21 8.94
N THR A 104 11.46 -7.99 9.86
CA THR A 104 11.38 -8.56 11.21
C THR A 104 10.12 -8.08 11.97
N ALA A 105 9.75 -6.80 11.83
CA ALA A 105 8.54 -6.28 12.46
C ALA A 105 7.28 -6.95 11.91
N LEU A 106 7.25 -7.23 10.61
CA LEU A 106 6.18 -7.98 9.96
C LEU A 106 6.13 -9.44 10.47
N GLU A 107 7.25 -10.16 10.37
CA GLU A 107 7.36 -11.58 10.74
C GLU A 107 7.09 -11.86 12.22
N THR A 108 7.38 -10.90 13.11
CA THR A 108 7.14 -11.02 14.56
C THR A 108 5.76 -10.55 15.00
N GLY A 109 4.91 -10.08 14.09
CA GLY A 109 3.58 -9.55 14.39
C GLY A 109 3.58 -8.15 15.03
N LYS A 110 4.75 -7.52 15.25
CA LYS A 110 4.85 -6.17 15.83
C LYS A 110 4.20 -5.11 14.94
N ALA A 111 4.24 -5.28 13.63
CA ALA A 111 3.57 -4.40 12.68
C ALA A 111 2.06 -4.46 12.86
N PHE A 112 1.48 -5.66 13.01
CA PHE A 112 0.06 -5.85 13.28
C PHE A 112 -0.37 -5.22 14.61
N GLU A 113 0.38 -5.45 15.70
CA GLU A 113 0.05 -4.84 16.99
C GLU A 113 0.11 -3.30 16.91
N LYS A 114 1.08 -2.74 16.21
CA LYS A 114 1.17 -1.29 16.00
C LYS A 114 0.02 -0.75 15.15
N PHE A 115 -0.44 -1.51 14.17
CA PHE A 115 -1.64 -1.17 13.40
C PHE A 115 -2.89 -1.14 14.29
N CYS A 116 -3.06 -2.12 15.17
CA CYS A 116 -4.15 -2.13 16.14
C CYS A 116 -4.09 -0.92 17.10
N GLU A 117 -2.92 -0.59 17.65
CA GLU A 117 -2.74 0.60 18.50
C GLU A 117 -3.10 1.90 17.76
N MET A 118 -2.67 2.03 16.50
CA MET A 118 -2.98 3.18 15.68
C MET A 118 -4.49 3.31 15.43
N ALA A 119 -5.14 2.22 15.07
CA ALA A 119 -6.58 2.18 14.81
C ALA A 119 -7.38 2.52 16.07
N GLU A 120 -7.01 1.97 17.23
CA GLU A 120 -7.64 2.28 18.52
C GLU A 120 -7.50 3.74 18.89
N ALA A 121 -6.31 4.32 18.70
CA ALA A 121 -6.05 5.74 18.96
C ALA A 121 -6.90 6.67 18.07
N GLN A 122 -7.34 6.18 16.91
CA GLN A 122 -8.27 6.88 16.01
C GLN A 122 -9.75 6.56 16.28
N GLY A 123 -10.05 5.80 17.32
CA GLY A 123 -11.41 5.47 17.75
C GLY A 123 -12.02 4.25 17.05
N ALA A 124 -11.23 3.42 16.38
CA ALA A 124 -11.72 2.19 15.78
C ALA A 124 -11.94 1.09 16.83
N ASP A 125 -12.90 0.21 16.57
CA ASP A 125 -13.10 -1.01 17.36
C ASP A 125 -12.11 -2.09 16.89
N VAL A 126 -11.02 -2.25 17.60
CA VAL A 126 -9.94 -3.19 17.27
C VAL A 126 -10.36 -4.66 17.27
N ARG A 127 -11.55 -5.00 17.79
CA ARG A 127 -12.09 -6.37 17.70
C ARG A 127 -12.28 -6.79 16.24
N TYR A 128 -12.62 -5.87 15.35
CA TYR A 128 -12.72 -6.15 13.91
C TYR A 128 -11.38 -6.51 13.29
N LEU A 129 -10.29 -5.94 13.77
CA LEU A 129 -8.94 -6.23 13.26
C LEU A 129 -8.41 -7.57 13.78
N ARG A 130 -8.78 -7.95 15.01
CA ARG A 130 -8.35 -9.20 15.65
C ARG A 130 -9.22 -10.40 15.28
N GLU A 131 -10.46 -10.14 14.90
CA GLU A 131 -11.49 -11.11 14.53
C GLU A 131 -12.11 -10.69 13.19
N PRO A 132 -11.40 -10.89 12.05
CA PRO A 132 -11.80 -10.38 10.73
C PRO A 132 -13.17 -10.90 10.25
N GLU A 133 -13.63 -12.01 10.77
CA GLU A 133 -14.96 -12.57 10.50
C GLU A 133 -16.11 -11.67 10.97
N ARG A 134 -15.83 -10.67 11.80
CA ARG A 134 -16.81 -9.65 12.22
C ARG A 134 -17.16 -8.66 11.12
N PHE A 135 -16.31 -8.53 10.10
CA PHE A 135 -16.62 -7.65 8.98
C PHE A 135 -17.81 -8.16 8.19
N ALA A 136 -18.82 -7.31 8.02
CA ALA A 136 -19.95 -7.62 7.16
C ALA A 136 -19.51 -7.59 5.70
N LEU A 137 -19.61 -8.70 5.01
CA LEU A 137 -19.36 -8.81 3.58
C LEU A 137 -20.69 -8.92 2.83
N SER A 138 -20.69 -8.52 1.55
CA SER A 138 -21.85 -8.72 0.68
C SER A 138 -22.26 -10.20 0.65
N PRO A 139 -23.53 -10.52 0.83
CA PRO A 139 -24.03 -11.89 0.70
C PRO A 139 -24.02 -12.37 -0.75
N VAL A 140 -23.94 -11.46 -1.71
CA VAL A 140 -23.91 -11.78 -3.15
C VAL A 140 -22.46 -11.76 -3.61
N LYS A 141 -22.00 -12.89 -4.14
CA LYS A 141 -20.71 -13.04 -4.80
C LYS A 141 -20.94 -13.60 -6.20
N LYS A 142 -20.27 -13.02 -7.19
CA LYS A 142 -20.38 -13.47 -8.58
C LYS A 142 -18.99 -13.51 -9.21
N ASP A 143 -18.63 -14.69 -9.71
CA ASP A 143 -17.41 -14.85 -10.49
C ASP A 143 -17.58 -14.26 -11.89
N VAL A 144 -16.59 -13.51 -12.33
CA VAL A 144 -16.47 -13.00 -13.70
C VAL A 144 -15.31 -13.73 -14.35
N CYS A 145 -15.62 -14.79 -15.09
CA CYS A 145 -14.62 -15.61 -15.74
C CYS A 145 -14.16 -15.00 -17.06
N ALA A 146 -12.89 -15.19 -17.41
CA ALA A 146 -12.39 -14.86 -18.72
C ALA A 146 -13.11 -15.71 -19.80
N PRO A 147 -13.51 -15.13 -20.94
CA PRO A 147 -14.24 -15.86 -21.99
C PRO A 147 -13.36 -16.87 -22.75
N ARG A 148 -12.05 -16.79 -22.57
CA ARG A 148 -11.05 -17.69 -23.17
C ARG A 148 -9.76 -17.70 -22.37
N SER A 149 -8.95 -18.73 -22.51
CA SER A 149 -7.58 -18.76 -21.96
C SER A 149 -6.70 -17.72 -22.63
N GLY A 150 -5.80 -17.09 -21.86
CA GLY A 150 -4.90 -16.07 -22.36
C GLY A 150 -4.18 -15.36 -21.21
N TYR A 151 -3.49 -14.28 -21.54
CA TYR A 151 -2.83 -13.41 -20.59
C TYR A 151 -3.58 -12.07 -20.51
N VAL A 152 -3.65 -11.51 -19.31
CA VAL A 152 -4.13 -10.14 -19.12
C VAL A 152 -3.03 -9.19 -19.60
N VAL A 153 -3.31 -8.39 -20.61
CA VAL A 153 -2.36 -7.47 -21.22
C VAL A 153 -2.54 -6.02 -20.74
N HIS A 154 -3.71 -5.72 -20.18
CA HIS A 154 -4.04 -4.40 -19.64
C HIS A 154 -5.15 -4.49 -18.61
N ILE A 155 -5.01 -3.74 -17.52
CA ILE A 155 -6.05 -3.47 -16.54
C ILE A 155 -6.17 -1.95 -16.42
N ASN A 156 -7.39 -1.43 -16.48
CA ASN A 156 -7.62 -0.01 -16.21
C ASN A 156 -7.95 0.16 -14.72
N ALA A 157 -6.96 0.53 -13.92
CA ALA A 157 -7.09 0.66 -12.47
C ALA A 157 -8.13 1.73 -12.07
N GLU A 158 -8.21 2.85 -12.82
CA GLU A 158 -9.22 3.88 -12.57
C GLU A 158 -10.65 3.34 -12.75
N GLN A 159 -10.91 2.59 -13.83
CA GLN A 159 -12.22 2.02 -14.09
C GLN A 159 -12.59 0.94 -13.06
N VAL A 160 -11.62 0.15 -12.60
CA VAL A 160 -11.85 -0.80 -11.51
C VAL A 160 -12.28 -0.05 -10.25
N GLY A 161 -11.58 1.00 -9.85
CA GLY A 161 -11.97 1.84 -8.72
C GLY A 161 -13.34 2.48 -8.88
N LEU A 162 -13.63 3.07 -10.03
CA LEU A 162 -14.92 3.69 -10.33
C LEU A 162 -16.09 2.70 -10.30
N SER A 163 -15.85 1.43 -10.64
CA SER A 163 -16.88 0.39 -10.59
C SER A 163 -17.46 0.15 -9.19
N LEU A 164 -16.73 0.52 -8.14
CA LEU A 164 -17.17 0.40 -6.74
C LEU A 164 -18.12 1.52 -6.31
N ILE A 165 -18.15 2.64 -7.04
CA ILE A 165 -18.94 3.82 -6.71
C ILE A 165 -20.33 3.73 -7.33
N HIS A 166 -20.47 3.04 -8.44
CA HIS A 166 -21.66 3.01 -9.29
C HIS A 166 -22.41 1.66 -9.25
N ILE A 167 -22.37 0.98 -8.13
CA ILE A 167 -23.17 -0.24 -7.92
C ILE A 167 -24.57 0.13 -7.46
#